data_5e3b60f45d8f6207cbae4ce1a34598ef
#
_entry.id   5e3b60f45d8f6207cbae4ce1a34598ef
#
_cell.length_a   1.000
_cell.length_b   1.000
_cell.length_c   1.000
_cell.angle_alpha   90.00
_cell.angle_beta   90.00
_cell.angle_gamma   90.00
#
_symmetry.space_group_name_H-M   'P 1'
#
loop_
_entity.id
_entity.type
_entity.pdbx_description
1 polymer ?
#
loop_
_entity_poly.entity_id
_entity_poly.type
_entity_poly.pdbx_seq_one_letter_code
_entity_poly.pdbx_strand_id
1 'polypeptide(L)'
;EIRLSLVGSEMCIRDRGKGNHGPVKVDGTYNFKYADGTRYYPVGTTSYDWMHVAGNQPDQTVKSLELSKFNKIRMLFFVQNFDPDYPEPSMFPFEIKKITKDEKGKPVYEWDFTRFNPAYFAHVEACVDKLAGIGVEADLILFHPYDGGRWGFDRMPLEAGVRYLKYLTARMSSFRNIWWSLANEYDFLRELKPEYWDTFTHTVAENDPYSHLCSIHTYTAKYYKYWEPEYTHASIQDQAPVEGFGRAATVKNIYKKPIIFDEVCYEGNMDNRWGSLSGQEYLYRLWQGLIVGTYVTHGECYMDDPKDYSRDFLAVGGTFQGESWKRIGFTRQILDALPNPLHLCDSSWDPYTSTAGENYYMIYLGKEIKPEWAFDLPVKNAFYPRLKEGVRFKVEVIDTWNMTIAEWPVVFETTAPVKDRVYDKNQGRVRLPASPYLLLRITEVE
;
A
#
# COMPACT_ATOMS: atom_id res chain seq x y z
N GLU A 1 12.52 5.30 38.91
CA GLU A 1 12.14 4.28 37.93
C GLU A 1 10.66 4.43 37.60
N ILE A 2 10.35 5.13 36.52
CA ILE A 2 9.00 5.11 35.95
C ILE A 2 8.89 3.76 35.22
N ARG A 3 8.04 2.89 35.72
CA ARG A 3 7.75 1.62 35.04
C ARG A 3 7.04 1.93 33.73
N LEU A 4 7.79 1.89 32.65
CA LEU A 4 7.28 2.01 31.26
C LEU A 4 6.20 0.95 30.91
N SER A 5 6.06 -0.10 31.72
CA SER A 5 5.07 -1.18 31.54
C SER A 5 3.62 -0.80 31.82
N LEU A 6 3.33 0.36 32.39
CA LEU A 6 1.95 0.79 32.72
C LEU A 6 1.38 1.86 31.77
N VAL A 7 2.17 2.38 30.85
CA VAL A 7 1.74 3.50 29.97
C VAL A 7 1.26 3.00 28.60
N GLY A 8 1.57 1.77 28.20
CA GLY A 8 1.47 1.39 26.79
C GLY A 8 0.11 0.86 26.33
N SER A 9 -0.36 -0.26 26.83
CA SER A 9 -1.42 -0.98 26.10
C SER A 9 -2.84 -0.73 26.63
N GLU A 10 -3.03 -0.65 27.92
CA GLU A 10 -4.39 -0.51 28.48
C GLU A 10 -4.89 0.93 28.51
N MET A 11 -4.03 1.93 28.74
CA MET A 11 -4.45 3.34 28.71
C MET A 11 -4.80 3.80 27.29
N CYS A 12 -4.02 3.43 26.30
CA CYS A 12 -4.35 3.74 24.89
C CYS A 12 -5.63 3.05 24.39
N ILE A 13 -6.03 1.94 25.01
CA ILE A 13 -7.26 1.22 24.67
C ILE A 13 -8.48 1.85 25.35
N ARG A 14 -8.34 2.37 26.58
CA ARG A 14 -9.46 2.95 27.35
C ARG A 14 -9.84 4.36 26.94
N ASP A 15 -8.88 5.17 26.48
CA ASP A 15 -9.08 6.58 26.14
C ASP A 15 -9.09 6.85 24.61
N ARG A 16 -9.42 5.83 23.80
CA ARG A 16 -9.54 6.02 22.37
C ARG A 16 -10.69 6.96 22.05
N GLY A 17 -10.36 8.13 21.51
CA GLY A 17 -11.35 9.02 20.91
C GLY A 17 -12.14 8.30 19.80
N LYS A 18 -13.34 8.76 19.51
CA LYS A 18 -14.20 8.21 18.45
C LYS A 18 -13.41 8.15 17.14
N GLY A 19 -13.35 6.96 16.53
CA GLY A 19 -12.62 6.72 15.28
C GLY A 19 -11.14 6.31 15.45
N ASN A 20 -10.62 6.22 16.66
CA ASN A 20 -9.29 5.70 16.92
C ASN A 20 -9.35 4.18 17.16
N HIS A 21 -9.00 3.39 16.15
CA HIS A 21 -8.99 1.93 16.18
C HIS A 21 -7.67 1.32 16.71
N GLY A 22 -6.71 2.17 17.11
CA GLY A 22 -5.34 1.76 17.47
C GLY A 22 -4.47 1.45 16.25
N PRO A 23 -3.25 0.94 16.44
CA PRO A 23 -2.34 0.63 15.35
C PRO A 23 -2.87 -0.53 14.50
N VAL A 24 -2.49 -0.53 13.23
CA VAL A 24 -2.72 -1.66 12.32
C VAL A 24 -1.75 -2.79 12.66
N LYS A 25 -2.26 -4.01 12.63
CA LYS A 25 -1.53 -5.25 12.88
C LYS A 25 -1.80 -6.27 11.78
N VAL A 26 -0.94 -7.25 11.66
CA VAL A 26 -1.21 -8.42 10.80
C VAL A 26 -2.39 -9.21 11.38
N ASP A 27 -3.32 -9.61 10.52
CA ASP A 27 -4.45 -10.47 10.84
C ASP A 27 -4.32 -11.83 10.15
N GLY A 28 -4.18 -12.88 10.95
CA GLY A 28 -3.87 -14.20 10.43
C GLY A 28 -2.56 -14.21 9.65
N THR A 29 -2.59 -14.75 8.43
CA THR A 29 -1.38 -14.91 7.60
C THR A 29 -1.23 -13.80 6.55
N TYR A 30 -2.34 -13.29 6.00
CA TYR A 30 -2.29 -12.52 4.75
C TYR A 30 -2.96 -11.16 4.82
N ASN A 31 -3.53 -10.78 5.95
CA ASN A 31 -4.40 -9.61 6.05
C ASN A 31 -3.96 -8.68 7.17
N PHE A 32 -4.69 -7.58 7.30
CA PHE A 32 -4.49 -6.56 8.32
C PHE A 32 -5.78 -6.27 9.07
N LYS A 33 -5.64 -5.86 10.33
CA LYS A 33 -6.70 -5.29 11.15
C LYS A 33 -6.14 -4.25 12.09
N TYR A 34 -6.98 -3.39 12.60
CA TYR A 34 -6.64 -2.53 13.72
C TYR A 34 -6.57 -3.32 15.04
N ALA A 35 -5.92 -2.74 16.03
CA ALA A 35 -5.76 -3.38 17.33
C ALA A 35 -7.09 -3.65 18.06
N ASP A 36 -8.18 -2.97 17.72
CA ASP A 36 -9.53 -3.22 18.24
C ASP A 36 -10.29 -4.33 17.49
N GLY A 37 -9.67 -4.94 16.47
CA GLY A 37 -10.26 -5.98 15.64
C GLY A 37 -10.98 -5.49 14.38
N THR A 38 -11.15 -4.19 14.19
CA THR A 38 -11.70 -3.62 12.96
C THR A 38 -10.81 -3.97 11.78
N ARG A 39 -11.37 -4.47 10.69
CA ARG A 39 -10.61 -4.83 9.49
C ARG A 39 -9.96 -3.61 8.86
N TYR A 40 -8.81 -3.83 8.28
CA TYR A 40 -8.08 -2.82 7.55
C TYR A 40 -7.63 -3.35 6.19
N TYR A 41 -8.08 -2.70 5.13
CA TYR A 41 -7.64 -2.94 3.77
C TYR A 41 -6.75 -1.77 3.34
N PRO A 42 -5.43 -1.96 3.15
CA PRO A 42 -4.56 -0.90 2.67
C PRO A 42 -5.00 -0.41 1.28
N VAL A 43 -5.52 0.78 1.20
CA VAL A 43 -5.85 1.48 -0.04
C VAL A 43 -5.18 2.84 0.06
N GLY A 44 -4.02 2.95 -0.52
CA GLY A 44 -3.17 4.11 -0.31
C GLY A 44 -2.49 4.61 -1.56
N THR A 45 -1.66 5.63 -1.38
CA THR A 45 -0.87 6.26 -2.42
C THR A 45 0.56 6.49 -1.95
N THR A 46 1.45 6.82 -2.88
CA THR A 46 2.80 7.30 -2.60
C THR A 46 2.88 8.78 -2.90
N SER A 47 3.45 9.54 -1.96
CA SER A 47 3.90 10.90 -2.20
C SER A 47 5.13 11.15 -1.34
N TYR A 48 6.27 11.23 -1.96
CA TYR A 48 7.55 11.15 -1.29
C TYR A 48 7.82 12.36 -0.38
N ASP A 49 7.89 13.56 -0.94
CA ASP A 49 8.29 14.78 -0.21
C ASP A 49 7.13 15.68 0.22
N TRP A 50 5.89 15.19 0.18
CA TRP A 50 4.72 16.04 0.43
C TRP A 50 4.81 16.87 1.71
N MET A 51 5.48 16.39 2.74
CA MET A 51 5.63 17.09 4.01
C MET A 51 6.80 18.08 4.04
N HIS A 52 7.71 18.02 3.07
CA HIS A 52 8.91 18.87 3.03
C HIS A 52 8.80 20.05 2.08
N VAL A 53 7.76 20.09 1.26
CA VAL A 53 7.53 21.22 0.33
C VAL A 53 7.00 22.45 1.05
N ALA A 54 7.32 23.61 0.50
CA ALA A 54 6.91 24.89 1.07
C ALA A 54 5.45 25.24 0.78
N GLY A 55 4.92 26.22 1.50
CA GLY A 55 3.61 26.80 1.25
C GLY A 55 2.44 25.97 1.78
N ASN A 56 1.33 25.96 1.04
CA ASN A 56 0.09 25.26 1.42
C ASN A 56 -0.06 23.88 0.79
N GLN A 57 0.94 23.38 0.07
CA GLN A 57 0.88 22.10 -0.63
C GLN A 57 0.72 20.90 0.32
N PRO A 58 1.33 20.86 1.51
CA PRO A 58 1.05 19.80 2.48
C PRO A 58 -0.42 19.72 2.90
N ASP A 59 -1.06 20.85 3.13
CA ASP A 59 -2.50 20.89 3.47
C ASP A 59 -3.38 20.50 2.27
N GLN A 60 -2.95 20.80 1.05
CA GLN A 60 -3.63 20.35 -0.16
C GLN A 60 -3.50 18.83 -0.34
N THR A 61 -2.35 18.24 -0.02
CA THR A 61 -2.16 16.79 -0.02
C THR A 61 -3.12 16.09 0.95
N VAL A 62 -3.24 16.61 2.17
CA VAL A 62 -4.19 16.09 3.18
C VAL A 62 -5.63 16.13 2.64
N LYS A 63 -6.05 17.25 2.02
CA LYS A 63 -7.39 17.36 1.39
C LYS A 63 -7.58 16.35 0.26
N SER A 64 -6.55 16.11 -0.55
CA SER A 64 -6.60 15.12 -1.64
C SER A 64 -6.78 13.70 -1.10
N LEU A 65 -6.11 13.36 0.02
CA LEU A 65 -6.28 12.07 0.70
C LEU A 65 -7.70 11.89 1.26
N GLU A 66 -8.29 12.93 1.85
CA GLU A 66 -9.68 12.89 2.32
C GLU A 66 -10.66 12.66 1.16
N LEU A 67 -10.50 13.40 0.05
CA LEU A 67 -11.36 13.28 -1.14
C LEU A 67 -11.27 11.91 -1.80
N SER A 68 -10.06 11.34 -1.89
CA SER A 68 -9.83 10.02 -2.48
C SER A 68 -10.29 8.86 -1.59
N LYS A 69 -10.52 9.12 -0.29
CA LYS A 69 -10.79 8.09 0.73
C LYS A 69 -9.64 7.09 0.89
N PHE A 70 -8.42 7.49 0.57
CA PHE A 70 -7.25 6.69 0.85
C PHE A 70 -6.99 6.62 2.35
N ASN A 71 -6.45 5.49 2.81
CA ASN A 71 -6.19 5.24 4.22
C ASN A 71 -4.72 4.94 4.52
N LYS A 72 -3.84 5.12 3.54
CA LYS A 72 -2.38 4.93 3.67
C LYS A 72 -1.65 5.87 2.73
N ILE A 73 -0.53 6.43 3.18
CA ILE A 73 0.42 7.16 2.33
C ILE A 73 1.84 6.70 2.61
N ARG A 74 2.61 6.40 1.55
CA ARG A 74 4.06 6.18 1.63
C ARG A 74 4.77 7.51 1.45
N MET A 75 5.69 7.82 2.35
CA MET A 75 6.36 9.12 2.39
C MET A 75 7.79 8.98 2.91
N LEU A 76 8.70 9.84 2.45
CA LEU A 76 10.10 9.84 2.82
C LEU A 76 10.36 10.59 4.12
N PHE A 77 11.19 10.03 4.99
CA PHE A 77 11.70 10.76 6.15
C PHE A 77 12.74 11.81 5.73
N PHE A 78 13.70 11.46 4.87
CA PHE A 78 14.68 12.39 4.31
C PHE A 78 14.17 12.98 2.99
N VAL A 79 14.53 14.23 2.73
CA VAL A 79 14.18 14.90 1.48
C VAL A 79 14.89 14.23 0.29
N GLN A 80 14.19 14.13 -0.83
CA GLN A 80 14.74 13.63 -2.09
C GLN A 80 15.34 14.76 -2.95
N ASN A 81 16.17 14.38 -3.92
CA ASN A 81 16.79 15.25 -4.89
C ASN A 81 16.49 14.79 -6.32
N PHE A 82 15.21 14.72 -6.68
CA PHE A 82 14.81 14.37 -8.05
C PHE A 82 15.16 15.45 -9.07
N ASP A 83 15.09 16.70 -8.64
CA ASP A 83 15.42 17.85 -9.46
C ASP A 83 16.74 18.45 -8.99
N PRO A 84 17.76 18.59 -9.86
CA PRO A 84 19.01 19.26 -9.52
C PRO A 84 18.83 20.71 -9.07
N ASP A 85 17.75 21.36 -9.49
CA ASP A 85 17.40 22.74 -9.14
C ASP A 85 16.42 22.81 -7.95
N TYR A 86 16.09 21.64 -7.34
CA TYR A 86 15.26 21.58 -6.15
C TYR A 86 15.86 22.45 -5.04
N PRO A 87 15.07 23.33 -4.42
CA PRO A 87 15.58 24.25 -3.41
C PRO A 87 16.15 23.49 -2.22
N GLU A 88 17.14 24.08 -1.56
CA GLU A 88 17.66 23.51 -0.31
C GLU A 88 16.53 23.41 0.72
N PRO A 89 16.42 22.27 1.46
CA PRO A 89 15.46 22.15 2.54
C PRO A 89 15.64 23.23 3.59
N SER A 90 14.54 23.74 4.12
CA SER A 90 14.57 24.73 5.20
C SER A 90 15.13 24.17 6.53
N MET A 91 15.12 22.85 6.67
CA MET A 91 15.58 22.13 7.85
C MET A 91 16.21 20.81 7.46
N PHE A 92 17.16 20.35 8.24
CA PHE A 92 17.77 19.02 8.15
C PHE A 92 17.63 18.26 9.46
N PRO A 93 17.68 16.92 9.43
CA PRO A 93 17.47 16.09 10.62
C PRO A 93 18.67 16.10 11.58
N PHE A 94 19.86 16.54 11.12
CA PHE A 94 21.10 16.58 11.90
C PHE A 94 21.70 17.98 11.91
N GLU A 95 22.53 18.27 12.90
CA GLU A 95 23.32 19.49 12.99
C GLU A 95 24.42 19.49 11.93
N ILE A 96 24.62 20.63 11.28
CA ILE A 96 25.69 20.82 10.30
C ILE A 96 26.97 21.24 11.02
N LYS A 97 28.02 20.42 10.89
CA LYS A 97 29.37 20.79 11.37
C LYS A 97 30.04 21.81 10.46
N LYS A 98 29.95 21.58 9.16
CA LYS A 98 30.62 22.39 8.16
C LYS A 98 29.93 22.29 6.82
N ILE A 99 29.95 23.41 6.07
CA ILE A 99 29.57 23.44 4.67
C ILE A 99 30.80 23.84 3.89
N THR A 100 31.16 23.04 2.90
CA THR A 100 32.20 23.34 1.89
C THR A 100 31.55 23.41 0.51
N LYS A 101 32.32 23.70 -0.52
CA LYS A 101 31.86 23.64 -1.90
C LYS A 101 32.72 22.63 -2.67
N ASP A 102 32.06 21.89 -3.57
CA ASP A 102 32.74 21.03 -4.54
C ASP A 102 33.38 21.86 -5.66
N GLU A 103 34.02 21.18 -6.62
CA GLU A 103 34.66 21.81 -7.79
C GLU A 103 33.67 22.57 -8.68
N LYS A 104 32.36 22.24 -8.58
CA LYS A 104 31.28 22.90 -9.33
C LYS A 104 30.58 23.99 -8.53
N GLY A 105 31.08 24.28 -7.31
CA GLY A 105 30.50 25.29 -6.41
C GLY A 105 29.26 24.84 -5.65
N LYS A 106 28.85 23.56 -5.73
CA LYS A 106 27.71 23.03 -4.99
C LYS A 106 28.07 22.81 -3.51
N PRO A 107 27.13 22.97 -2.57
CA PRO A 107 27.37 22.74 -1.16
C PRO A 107 27.64 21.25 -0.89
N VAL A 108 28.64 21.01 -0.04
CA VAL A 108 28.97 19.68 0.51
C VAL A 108 28.88 19.78 2.01
N TYR A 109 28.05 18.94 2.60
CA TYR A 109 27.70 18.95 4.02
C TYR A 109 28.54 17.96 4.80
N GLU A 110 29.09 18.40 5.93
CA GLU A 110 29.64 17.55 6.98
C GLU A 110 28.70 17.59 8.17
N TRP A 111 28.14 16.43 8.53
CA TRP A 111 27.11 16.29 9.56
C TRP A 111 27.70 15.93 10.92
N ASP A 112 27.06 16.43 11.98
CA ASP A 112 27.18 15.85 13.31
C ASP A 112 26.06 14.85 13.54
N PHE A 113 26.28 13.61 13.14
CA PHE A 113 25.32 12.51 13.36
C PHE A 113 25.08 12.17 14.84
N THR A 114 25.76 12.85 15.78
CA THR A 114 25.48 12.70 17.22
C THR A 114 24.47 13.72 17.74
N ARG A 115 24.15 14.73 16.94
CA ARG A 115 23.24 15.83 17.28
C ARG A 115 22.10 15.94 16.29
N PHE A 116 20.93 15.62 16.79
CA PHE A 116 19.68 15.74 16.02
C PHE A 116 19.14 17.16 16.07
N ASN A 117 18.39 17.53 15.03
CA ASN A 117 17.58 18.76 15.00
C ASN A 117 16.16 18.45 15.47
N PRO A 118 15.78 18.76 16.73
CA PRO A 118 14.45 18.43 17.22
C PRO A 118 13.30 19.07 16.45
N ALA A 119 13.54 20.23 15.81
CA ALA A 119 12.50 20.93 15.02
C ALA A 119 12.12 20.14 13.77
N TYR A 120 13.08 19.49 13.11
CA TYR A 120 12.81 18.61 11.98
C TYR A 120 11.90 17.43 12.36
N PHE A 121 12.24 16.76 13.46
CA PHE A 121 11.43 15.64 13.97
C PHE A 121 10.02 16.11 14.38
N ALA A 122 9.92 17.23 15.07
CA ALA A 122 8.63 17.81 15.46
C ALA A 122 7.75 18.16 14.23
N HIS A 123 8.36 18.59 13.13
CA HIS A 123 7.65 18.79 11.86
C HIS A 123 7.10 17.48 11.30
N VAL A 124 7.90 16.42 11.26
CA VAL A 124 7.45 15.10 10.80
C VAL A 124 6.33 14.55 11.71
N GLU A 125 6.48 14.68 13.03
CA GLU A 125 5.45 14.31 14.02
C GLU A 125 4.12 15.03 13.74
N ALA A 126 4.18 16.34 13.49
CA ALA A 126 2.98 17.13 13.16
C ALA A 126 2.30 16.68 11.86
N CYS A 127 3.08 16.25 10.85
CA CYS A 127 2.52 15.70 9.62
C CYS A 127 1.87 14.33 9.84
N VAL A 128 2.49 13.45 10.63
CA VAL A 128 1.92 12.15 11.01
C VAL A 128 0.63 12.33 11.83
N ASP A 129 0.58 13.32 12.72
CA ASP A 129 -0.63 13.64 13.50
C ASP A 129 -1.77 14.15 12.59
N LYS A 130 -1.48 15.01 11.62
CA LYS A 130 -2.47 15.42 10.60
C LYS A 130 -3.07 14.22 9.86
N LEU A 131 -2.24 13.24 9.46
CA LEU A 131 -2.70 12.01 8.82
C LEU A 131 -3.56 11.17 9.77
N ALA A 132 -3.18 11.05 11.04
CA ALA A 132 -3.97 10.37 12.07
C ALA A 132 -5.36 10.99 12.22
N GLY A 133 -5.44 12.33 12.17
CA GLY A 133 -6.69 13.10 12.25
C GLY A 133 -7.70 12.79 11.16
N ILE A 134 -7.24 12.35 9.98
CA ILE A 134 -8.09 11.95 8.84
C ILE A 134 -8.15 10.43 8.63
N GLY A 135 -7.60 9.64 9.57
CA GLY A 135 -7.62 8.17 9.52
C GLY A 135 -6.69 7.55 8.47
N VAL A 136 -5.58 8.23 8.16
CA VAL A 136 -4.57 7.77 7.19
C VAL A 136 -3.34 7.24 7.92
N GLU A 137 -2.89 6.04 7.54
CA GLU A 137 -1.67 5.43 8.02
C GLU A 137 -0.45 6.05 7.30
N ALA A 138 0.59 6.37 8.07
CA ALA A 138 1.84 6.93 7.61
C ALA A 138 2.87 5.81 7.42
N ASP A 139 3.07 5.36 6.20
CA ASP A 139 4.10 4.40 5.83
C ASP A 139 5.41 5.16 5.59
N LEU A 140 6.19 5.33 6.67
CA LEU A 140 7.36 6.20 6.70
C LEU A 140 8.60 5.47 6.20
N ILE A 141 9.13 5.92 5.08
CA ILE A 141 10.34 5.40 4.45
C ILE A 141 11.56 6.03 5.11
N LEU A 142 12.38 5.20 5.76
CA LEU A 142 13.47 5.64 6.62
C LEU A 142 14.76 5.91 5.87
N PHE A 143 15.02 5.19 4.76
CA PHE A 143 16.15 5.40 3.86
C PHE A 143 15.70 5.32 2.41
N HIS A 144 16.38 6.03 1.52
CA HIS A 144 16.10 5.99 0.08
C HIS A 144 17.34 6.40 -0.74
N PRO A 145 17.45 5.99 -2.02
CA PRO A 145 18.59 6.30 -2.89
C PRO A 145 18.52 7.67 -3.58
N TYR A 146 17.45 8.43 -3.36
CA TYR A 146 17.12 9.63 -4.17
C TYR A 146 17.82 10.91 -3.69
N ASP A 147 18.68 10.83 -2.69
CA ASP A 147 19.61 11.90 -2.30
C ASP A 147 20.61 12.18 -3.44
N GLY A 148 21.02 11.14 -4.18
CA GLY A 148 22.02 11.25 -5.23
C GLY A 148 23.37 11.74 -4.71
N GLY A 149 23.62 11.60 -3.42
CA GLY A 149 24.82 12.09 -2.73
C GLY A 149 24.83 13.57 -2.44
N ARG A 150 23.73 14.30 -2.65
CA ARG A 150 23.64 15.74 -2.40
C ARG A 150 23.83 16.08 -0.93
N TRP A 151 23.13 15.37 -0.06
CA TRP A 151 23.21 15.55 1.38
C TRP A 151 23.97 14.43 2.08
N GLY A 152 24.09 13.23 1.46
CA GLY A 152 24.87 12.10 1.94
C GLY A 152 24.15 11.22 2.93
N PHE A 153 22.82 11.30 3.06
CA PHE A 153 22.02 10.40 3.90
C PHE A 153 21.94 9.00 3.30
N ASP A 154 22.10 8.86 1.99
CA ASP A 154 22.16 7.60 1.23
C ASP A 154 23.46 6.79 1.50
N ARG A 155 24.41 7.35 2.24
CA ARG A 155 25.71 6.75 2.59
C ARG A 155 26.07 6.91 4.06
N MET A 156 25.08 7.02 4.91
CA MET A 156 25.26 7.23 6.35
C MET A 156 26.05 6.05 6.97
N PRO A 157 27.06 6.31 7.83
CA PRO A 157 27.76 5.25 8.56
C PRO A 157 26.81 4.39 9.40
N LEU A 158 27.09 3.09 9.53
CA LEU A 158 26.23 2.15 10.26
C LEU A 158 25.83 2.67 11.65
N GLU A 159 26.81 3.14 12.43
CA GLU A 159 26.57 3.64 13.78
C GLU A 159 25.67 4.88 13.81
N ALA A 160 25.79 5.75 12.81
CA ALA A 160 24.93 6.91 12.64
C ALA A 160 23.50 6.48 12.30
N GLY A 161 23.35 5.52 11.38
CA GLY A 161 22.04 4.95 11.04
C GLY A 161 21.37 4.28 12.24
N VAL A 162 22.08 3.47 13.00
CA VAL A 162 21.56 2.85 14.23
C VAL A 162 21.12 3.91 15.26
N ARG A 163 21.93 4.95 15.47
CA ARG A 163 21.58 6.04 16.39
C ARG A 163 20.34 6.79 15.91
N TYR A 164 20.26 7.08 14.62
CA TYR A 164 19.10 7.70 13.98
C TYR A 164 17.83 6.88 14.21
N LEU A 165 17.86 5.59 13.91
CA LEU A 165 16.71 4.71 14.07
C LEU A 165 16.25 4.61 15.52
N LYS A 166 17.16 4.51 16.48
CA LYS A 166 16.83 4.52 17.92
C LYS A 166 16.16 5.82 18.34
N TYR A 167 16.66 6.97 17.88
CA TYR A 167 16.06 8.26 18.19
C TYR A 167 14.69 8.42 17.56
N LEU A 168 14.56 8.04 16.28
CA LEU A 168 13.31 8.10 15.53
C LEU A 168 12.24 7.22 16.16
N THR A 169 12.53 5.95 16.43
CA THR A 169 11.57 5.04 17.08
C THR A 169 11.16 5.52 18.46
N ALA A 170 12.11 6.02 19.29
CA ALA A 170 11.80 6.57 20.60
C ALA A 170 10.83 7.76 20.54
N ARG A 171 10.89 8.57 19.49
CA ARG A 171 10.00 9.72 19.29
C ARG A 171 8.64 9.34 18.73
N MET A 172 8.61 8.44 17.74
CA MET A 172 7.46 8.27 16.88
C MET A 172 6.64 7.02 17.16
N SER A 173 7.13 6.05 17.94
CA SER A 173 6.36 4.84 18.25
C SER A 173 5.05 5.08 18.99
N SER A 174 4.85 6.24 19.60
CA SER A 174 3.58 6.60 20.24
C SER A 174 2.45 6.92 19.24
N PHE A 175 2.77 7.18 17.97
CA PHE A 175 1.79 7.42 16.94
C PHE A 175 1.20 6.09 16.45
N ARG A 176 -0.11 5.91 16.62
CA ARG A 176 -0.80 4.67 16.25
C ARG A 176 -0.77 4.34 14.76
N ASN A 177 -0.65 5.36 13.93
CA ASN A 177 -0.78 5.31 12.46
C ASN A 177 0.57 5.26 11.73
N ILE A 178 1.65 4.86 12.42
CA ILE A 178 2.96 4.74 11.77
C ILE A 178 3.24 3.31 11.31
N TRP A 179 3.87 3.18 10.15
CA TRP A 179 4.49 1.97 9.66
C TRP A 179 5.95 2.26 9.38
N TRP A 180 6.81 1.26 9.58
CA TRP A 180 8.23 1.38 9.33
C TRP A 180 8.58 0.76 7.98
N SER A 181 8.85 1.58 6.97
CA SER A 181 9.47 1.14 5.71
C SER A 181 10.97 1.43 5.79
N LEU A 182 11.78 0.40 6.06
CA LEU A 182 13.21 0.59 6.31
C LEU A 182 13.91 1.32 5.16
N ALA A 183 13.58 0.96 3.93
CA ALA A 183 14.04 1.70 2.76
C ALA A 183 13.07 1.57 1.60
N ASN A 184 13.06 2.58 0.72
CA ASN A 184 12.60 2.43 -0.65
C ASN A 184 13.78 2.03 -1.52
N GLU A 185 13.56 1.05 -2.43
CA GLU A 185 14.58 0.58 -3.37
C GLU A 185 15.97 0.39 -2.71
N TYR A 186 15.99 -0.37 -1.61
CA TYR A 186 17.19 -0.54 -0.78
C TYR A 186 18.41 -0.99 -1.59
N ASP A 187 18.20 -1.72 -2.67
CA ASP A 187 19.22 -2.30 -3.53
C ASP A 187 19.86 -1.26 -4.49
N PHE A 188 19.35 -0.03 -4.51
CA PHE A 188 20.02 1.13 -5.09
C PHE A 188 20.89 1.90 -4.08
N LEU A 189 20.75 1.67 -2.79
CA LEU A 189 21.59 2.27 -1.74
C LEU A 189 22.96 1.56 -1.68
N ARG A 190 23.74 1.70 -2.74
CA ARG A 190 24.98 0.91 -2.99
C ARG A 190 26.10 1.16 -2.00
N GLU A 191 26.08 2.29 -1.32
CA GLU A 191 27.05 2.65 -0.28
C GLU A 191 26.72 2.01 1.07
N LEU A 192 25.48 1.57 1.27
CA LEU A 192 25.07 0.82 2.44
C LEU A 192 25.25 -0.68 2.19
N LYS A 193 26.05 -1.34 3.02
CA LYS A 193 26.33 -2.76 2.88
C LYS A 193 25.06 -3.60 3.16
N PRO A 194 24.89 -4.75 2.49
CA PRO A 194 23.70 -5.60 2.69
C PRO A 194 23.44 -6.00 4.14
N GLU A 195 24.49 -6.25 4.93
CA GLU A 195 24.38 -6.59 6.37
C GLU A 195 23.89 -5.43 7.24
N TYR A 196 23.93 -4.18 6.76
CA TYR A 196 23.37 -3.04 7.50
C TYR A 196 21.86 -3.18 7.67
N TRP A 197 21.18 -3.74 6.66
CA TRP A 197 19.72 -3.90 6.69
C TRP A 197 19.27 -4.82 7.82
N ASP A 198 20.02 -5.87 8.13
CA ASP A 198 19.71 -6.74 9.27
C ASP A 198 19.84 -5.97 10.59
N THR A 199 20.93 -5.20 10.72
CA THR A 199 21.14 -4.36 11.90
C THR A 199 20.05 -3.29 12.04
N PHE A 200 19.65 -2.64 10.96
CA PHE A 200 18.62 -1.61 10.97
C PHE A 200 17.25 -2.19 11.30
N THR A 201 16.90 -3.33 10.67
CA THR A 201 15.63 -4.03 10.96
C THR A 201 15.54 -4.42 12.42
N HIS A 202 16.58 -5.04 12.93
CA HIS A 202 16.65 -5.44 14.34
C HIS A 202 16.61 -4.23 15.28
N THR A 203 17.30 -3.14 14.93
CA THR A 203 17.26 -1.90 15.71
C THR A 203 15.83 -1.33 15.81
N VAL A 204 15.09 -1.30 14.72
CA VAL A 204 13.69 -0.84 14.74
C VAL A 204 12.83 -1.78 15.58
N ALA A 205 12.93 -3.09 15.35
CA ALA A 205 12.13 -4.09 16.06
C ALA A 205 12.35 -4.07 17.58
N GLU A 206 13.61 -3.91 18.04
CA GLU A 206 13.94 -3.86 19.46
C GLU A 206 13.51 -2.55 20.16
N ASN A 207 13.45 -1.45 19.41
CA ASN A 207 13.20 -0.13 19.98
C ASN A 207 11.76 0.36 19.76
N ASP A 208 10.93 -0.40 19.06
CA ASP A 208 9.50 -0.11 18.90
C ASP A 208 8.65 -0.94 19.89
N PRO A 209 8.23 -0.38 21.02
CA PRO A 209 7.50 -1.11 22.05
C PRO A 209 6.08 -1.50 21.63
N TYR A 210 5.58 -0.92 20.53
CA TYR A 210 4.22 -1.18 20.04
C TYR A 210 4.19 -2.17 18.87
N SER A 211 5.36 -2.60 18.37
CA SER A 211 5.50 -3.55 17.26
C SER A 211 4.68 -3.13 16.04
N HIS A 212 4.87 -1.91 15.57
CA HIS A 212 4.23 -1.41 14.36
C HIS A 212 4.64 -2.27 13.15
N LEU A 213 3.88 -2.15 12.07
CA LEU A 213 4.20 -2.85 10.84
C LEU A 213 5.57 -2.40 10.32
N CYS A 214 6.38 -3.37 9.89
CA CYS A 214 7.74 -3.13 9.41
C CYS A 214 7.98 -3.92 8.12
N SER A 215 8.56 -3.26 7.12
CA SER A 215 8.97 -3.88 5.86
C SER A 215 10.16 -3.14 5.24
N ILE A 216 10.60 -3.61 4.08
CA ILE A 216 11.61 -2.98 3.24
C ILE A 216 11.18 -3.16 1.78
N HIS A 217 11.48 -2.19 0.91
CA HIS A 217 11.08 -2.22 -0.48
C HIS A 217 12.28 -2.40 -1.42
N THR A 218 12.15 -3.31 -2.39
CA THR A 218 13.19 -3.66 -3.37
C THR A 218 12.86 -3.09 -4.75
N TYR A 219 13.84 -2.55 -5.47
CA TYR A 219 13.70 -2.19 -6.89
C TYR A 219 13.63 -3.40 -7.81
N THR A 220 14.48 -4.37 -7.56
CA THR A 220 14.58 -5.53 -8.45
C THR A 220 13.53 -6.57 -8.11
N ALA A 221 12.98 -7.23 -9.16
CA ALA A 221 12.07 -8.37 -9.00
C ALA A 221 12.78 -9.60 -8.39
N LYS A 222 13.68 -9.39 -7.43
CA LYS A 222 14.37 -10.44 -6.69
C LYS A 222 13.58 -10.80 -5.45
N TYR A 223 13.69 -12.05 -5.05
CA TYR A 223 13.18 -12.46 -3.76
C TYR A 223 14.03 -11.86 -2.66
N TYR A 224 13.37 -11.23 -1.70
CA TYR A 224 13.99 -10.75 -0.48
C TYR A 224 13.58 -11.66 0.68
N LYS A 225 14.29 -11.60 1.80
CA LYS A 225 14.07 -12.48 2.95
C LYS A 225 12.89 -12.04 3.84
N TYR A 226 11.75 -11.70 3.26
CA TYR A 226 10.55 -11.30 4.02
C TYR A 226 10.01 -12.40 4.95
N TRP A 227 10.52 -13.63 4.86
CA TRP A 227 10.21 -14.69 5.83
C TRP A 227 10.81 -14.45 7.22
N GLU A 228 11.80 -13.57 7.37
CA GLU A 228 12.32 -13.20 8.68
C GLU A 228 11.23 -12.56 9.55
N PRO A 229 11.23 -12.84 10.88
CA PRO A 229 10.10 -12.48 11.77
C PRO A 229 9.90 -10.98 11.94
N GLU A 230 10.95 -10.18 11.79
CA GLU A 230 10.89 -8.73 11.93
C GLU A 230 10.10 -8.06 10.80
N TYR A 231 10.06 -8.66 9.60
CA TYR A 231 9.22 -8.15 8.51
C TYR A 231 7.80 -8.64 8.69
N THR A 232 6.88 -7.72 8.90
CA THR A 232 5.45 -8.03 9.11
C THR A 232 4.72 -8.32 7.80
N HIS A 233 5.19 -7.73 6.70
CA HIS A 233 4.64 -7.87 5.35
C HIS A 233 5.74 -7.72 4.30
N ALA A 234 5.45 -8.12 3.07
CA ALA A 234 6.35 -7.90 1.95
C ALA A 234 5.90 -6.67 1.15
N SER A 235 6.82 -5.70 1.00
CA SER A 235 6.66 -4.52 0.15
C SER A 235 7.42 -4.78 -1.16
N ILE A 236 6.69 -4.88 -2.26
CA ILE A 236 7.22 -5.39 -3.53
C ILE A 236 7.02 -4.35 -4.63
N GLN A 237 8.07 -4.18 -5.46
CA GLN A 237 7.98 -3.51 -6.74
C GLN A 237 7.81 -4.53 -7.86
N ASP A 238 6.86 -4.29 -8.74
CA ASP A 238 6.66 -5.08 -9.94
C ASP A 238 6.48 -4.19 -11.16
N GLN A 239 7.60 -3.85 -11.80
CA GLN A 239 7.61 -2.98 -12.98
C GLN A 239 7.16 -3.72 -14.26
N ALA A 240 7.18 -5.04 -14.26
CA ALA A 240 6.57 -5.79 -15.35
C ALA A 240 5.06 -5.59 -15.27
N PRO A 241 4.34 -5.59 -16.42
CA PRO A 241 2.90 -5.65 -16.39
C PRO A 241 2.50 -6.84 -15.52
N VAL A 242 1.70 -6.60 -14.50
CA VAL A 242 1.00 -7.69 -13.81
C VAL A 242 -0.05 -8.18 -14.80
N GLU A 243 0.39 -8.99 -15.76
CA GLU A 243 -0.45 -9.50 -16.86
C GLU A 243 -1.45 -10.54 -16.37
N GLY A 244 -1.30 -10.96 -15.13
CA GLY A 244 -2.21 -11.90 -14.51
C GLY A 244 -1.99 -12.03 -13.02
N PHE A 245 -3.03 -12.44 -12.31
CA PHE A 245 -3.01 -12.68 -10.86
C PHE A 245 -1.95 -13.72 -10.42
N GLY A 246 -1.43 -14.54 -11.34
CA GLY A 246 -0.53 -15.65 -11.03
C GLY A 246 0.73 -15.24 -10.29
N ARG A 247 1.32 -14.09 -10.62
CA ARG A 247 2.48 -13.57 -9.89
C ARG A 247 2.12 -13.19 -8.46
N ALA A 248 1.03 -12.48 -8.25
CA ALA A 248 0.58 -12.09 -6.92
C ALA A 248 0.26 -13.32 -6.06
N ALA A 249 -0.43 -14.32 -6.61
CA ALA A 249 -0.69 -15.59 -5.93
C ALA A 249 0.61 -16.34 -5.59
N THR A 250 1.59 -16.35 -6.51
CA THR A 250 2.88 -17.02 -6.30
C THR A 250 3.66 -16.39 -5.14
N VAL A 251 3.85 -15.08 -5.12
CA VAL A 251 4.60 -14.42 -4.05
C VAL A 251 3.88 -14.53 -2.70
N LYS A 252 2.55 -14.47 -2.68
CA LYS A 252 1.73 -14.71 -1.49
C LYS A 252 1.99 -16.10 -0.89
N ASN A 253 2.04 -17.12 -1.74
CA ASN A 253 2.31 -18.50 -1.34
C ASN A 253 3.75 -18.72 -0.86
N ILE A 254 4.73 -18.01 -1.45
CA ILE A 254 6.13 -18.09 -1.05
C ILE A 254 6.35 -17.47 0.32
N TYR A 255 5.91 -16.24 0.53
CA TYR A 255 6.21 -15.51 1.74
C TYR A 255 5.31 -15.87 2.93
N LYS A 256 4.06 -16.27 2.66
CA LYS A 256 3.05 -16.55 3.69
C LYS A 256 2.90 -15.40 4.67
N LYS A 257 2.84 -14.18 4.12
CA LYS A 257 2.65 -12.90 4.80
C LYS A 257 1.74 -12.01 3.97
N PRO A 258 1.18 -10.93 4.52
CA PRO A 258 0.53 -9.91 3.71
C PRO A 258 1.50 -9.40 2.62
N ILE A 259 1.00 -9.23 1.41
CA ILE A 259 1.76 -8.70 0.28
C ILE A 259 1.16 -7.36 -0.11
N ILE A 260 2.01 -6.35 -0.20
CA ILE A 260 1.66 -5.06 -0.77
C ILE A 260 2.58 -4.82 -1.97
N PHE A 261 2.00 -4.70 -3.15
CA PHE A 261 2.70 -4.18 -4.31
C PHE A 261 2.70 -2.66 -4.20
N ASP A 262 3.73 -2.13 -3.59
CA ASP A 262 3.85 -0.70 -3.35
C ASP A 262 4.18 0.08 -4.61
N GLU A 263 4.72 -0.59 -5.63
CA GLU A 263 4.96 -0.01 -6.94
C GLU A 263 4.64 -1.03 -8.06
N VAL A 264 3.74 -0.62 -8.95
CA VAL A 264 3.34 -1.42 -10.15
C VAL A 264 3.45 -0.58 -11.43
N CYS A 265 4.38 0.36 -11.49
CA CYS A 265 4.39 1.56 -12.32
C CYS A 265 3.30 2.55 -11.89
N TYR A 266 3.25 3.72 -12.51
CA TYR A 266 2.37 4.81 -12.09
C TYR A 266 1.51 5.32 -13.25
N GLU A 267 0.30 5.75 -12.93
CA GLU A 267 -0.51 6.54 -13.85
C GLU A 267 0.20 7.86 -14.14
N GLY A 268 0.25 8.31 -15.41
CA GLY A 268 0.92 9.57 -15.68
C GLY A 268 1.21 9.87 -17.14
N ASN A 269 2.04 10.87 -17.35
CA ASN A 269 2.41 11.38 -18.67
C ASN A 269 3.92 11.47 -18.91
N MET A 270 4.72 10.79 -18.08
CA MET A 270 6.18 10.79 -18.25
C MET A 270 6.59 10.05 -19.52
N ASP A 271 7.74 10.42 -20.08
CA ASP A 271 8.34 9.69 -21.21
C ASP A 271 8.82 8.28 -20.81
N ASN A 272 8.98 8.04 -19.52
CA ASN A 272 9.41 6.76 -18.97
C ASN A 272 8.22 5.81 -18.77
N ARG A 273 8.38 4.56 -19.18
CA ARG A 273 7.36 3.51 -19.07
C ARG A 273 6.77 3.36 -17.65
N TRP A 274 7.57 3.57 -16.63
CA TRP A 274 7.14 3.39 -15.24
C TRP A 274 6.16 4.48 -14.76
N GLY A 275 6.11 5.66 -15.41
CA GLY A 275 5.27 6.80 -15.06
C GLY A 275 4.32 7.24 -16.18
N SER A 276 3.90 6.32 -17.07
CA SER A 276 3.04 6.63 -18.22
C SER A 276 1.88 5.66 -18.43
N LEU A 277 1.41 5.02 -17.35
CA LEU A 277 0.22 4.18 -17.44
C LEU A 277 -1.03 5.06 -17.63
N SER A 278 -2.01 4.53 -18.36
CA SER A 278 -3.36 5.06 -18.30
C SER A 278 -4.04 4.70 -16.97
N GLY A 279 -5.04 5.49 -16.55
CA GLY A 279 -5.82 5.18 -15.36
C GLY A 279 -6.50 3.81 -15.42
N GLN A 280 -6.93 3.37 -16.64
CA GLN A 280 -7.51 2.06 -16.86
C GLN A 280 -6.50 0.94 -16.62
N GLU A 281 -5.26 1.08 -17.15
CA GLU A 281 -4.20 0.11 -16.94
C GLU A 281 -3.83 0.02 -15.46
N TYR A 282 -3.80 1.18 -14.77
CA TYR A 282 -3.54 1.23 -13.35
C TYR A 282 -4.60 0.48 -12.55
N LEU A 283 -5.88 0.77 -12.80
CA LEU A 283 -7.01 0.10 -12.14
C LEU A 283 -7.00 -1.42 -12.41
N TYR A 284 -6.66 -1.82 -13.63
CA TYR A 284 -6.50 -3.23 -13.97
C TYR A 284 -5.44 -3.92 -13.10
N ARG A 285 -4.25 -3.33 -12.96
CA ARG A 285 -3.16 -3.88 -12.14
C ARG A 285 -3.54 -3.96 -10.66
N LEU A 286 -4.23 -2.94 -10.17
CA LEU A 286 -4.75 -2.94 -8.81
C LEU A 286 -5.67 -4.14 -8.56
N TRP A 287 -6.64 -4.38 -9.43
CA TRP A 287 -7.56 -5.50 -9.28
C TRP A 287 -6.91 -6.86 -9.50
N GLN A 288 -5.84 -6.96 -10.31
CA GLN A 288 -5.06 -8.20 -10.42
C GLN A 288 -4.42 -8.60 -9.08
N GLY A 289 -3.96 -7.64 -8.30
CA GLY A 289 -3.47 -7.88 -6.95
C GLY A 289 -4.60 -8.16 -5.96
N LEU A 290 -5.62 -7.32 -5.94
CA LEU A 290 -6.71 -7.42 -4.94
C LEU A 290 -7.49 -8.72 -5.03
N ILE A 291 -7.80 -9.20 -6.24
CA ILE A 291 -8.63 -10.39 -6.40
C ILE A 291 -8.01 -11.65 -5.79
N VAL A 292 -6.69 -11.72 -5.65
CA VAL A 292 -6.01 -12.84 -4.99
C VAL A 292 -5.75 -12.61 -3.51
N GLY A 293 -6.25 -11.49 -2.96
CA GLY A 293 -6.06 -11.14 -1.55
C GLY A 293 -4.63 -10.64 -1.25
N THR A 294 -4.04 -9.87 -2.17
CA THR A 294 -2.89 -8.99 -1.96
C THR A 294 -3.36 -7.54 -2.06
N TYR A 295 -2.46 -6.59 -1.87
CA TYR A 295 -2.77 -5.16 -1.89
C TYR A 295 -1.88 -4.44 -2.89
N VAL A 296 -2.34 -3.30 -3.40
CA VAL A 296 -1.60 -2.48 -4.37
C VAL A 296 -1.71 -1.02 -3.95
N THR A 297 -0.57 -0.34 -3.86
CA THR A 297 -0.50 1.08 -3.53
C THR A 297 -0.56 1.93 -4.80
N HIS A 298 -1.39 2.96 -4.79
CA HIS A 298 -1.54 3.92 -5.88
C HIS A 298 -0.32 4.84 -5.97
N GLY A 299 -0.08 5.36 -7.18
CA GLY A 299 0.82 6.46 -7.45
C GLY A 299 0.54 7.07 -8.82
N GLU A 300 0.78 8.37 -8.95
CA GLU A 300 0.63 9.08 -10.21
C GLU A 300 1.74 10.07 -10.45
N CYS A 301 2.18 10.17 -11.71
CA CYS A 301 3.27 11.00 -12.19
C CYS A 301 2.79 11.88 -13.36
N TYR A 302 2.21 13.02 -13.05
CA TYR A 302 1.82 14.00 -14.05
C TYR A 302 2.70 15.23 -13.94
N MET A 303 3.40 15.54 -15.02
CA MET A 303 4.33 16.66 -15.11
C MET A 303 3.90 17.60 -16.23
N ASP A 304 3.96 18.91 -16.00
CA ASP A 304 3.73 19.92 -17.03
C ASP A 304 4.89 19.97 -18.05
N ASP A 305 6.11 19.75 -17.55
CA ASP A 305 7.35 19.59 -18.32
C ASP A 305 8.05 18.30 -17.81
N PRO A 306 8.63 17.45 -18.66
CA PRO A 306 9.36 16.24 -18.24
C PRO A 306 10.49 16.46 -17.23
N LYS A 307 10.85 17.69 -16.96
CA LYS A 307 11.86 18.09 -15.98
C LYS A 307 11.30 18.86 -14.77
N ASP A 308 10.00 19.14 -14.76
CA ASP A 308 9.35 19.91 -13.69
C ASP A 308 8.53 19.02 -12.78
N TYR A 309 9.14 18.56 -11.69
CA TYR A 309 8.50 17.76 -10.65
C TYR A 309 7.68 18.58 -9.64
N SER A 310 7.55 19.90 -9.83
CA SER A 310 6.92 20.80 -8.86
C SER A 310 5.42 20.53 -8.64
N ARG A 311 4.78 19.79 -9.55
CA ARG A 311 3.36 19.40 -9.50
C ARG A 311 3.13 17.91 -9.54
N ASP A 312 4.18 17.12 -9.60
CA ASP A 312 4.06 15.66 -9.59
C ASP A 312 3.64 15.18 -8.20
N PHE A 313 2.44 14.59 -8.12
CA PHE A 313 1.91 14.10 -6.84
C PHE A 313 2.83 13.08 -6.19
N LEU A 314 3.44 12.18 -6.96
CA LEU A 314 4.38 11.19 -6.42
C LEU A 314 5.58 11.87 -5.74
N ALA A 315 6.13 12.92 -6.35
CA ALA A 315 7.29 13.61 -5.82
C ALA A 315 6.93 14.50 -4.63
N VAL A 316 5.94 15.38 -4.78
CA VAL A 316 5.72 16.52 -3.89
C VAL A 316 4.30 16.65 -3.33
N GLY A 317 3.40 15.76 -3.68
CA GLY A 317 2.00 15.81 -3.23
C GLY A 317 1.17 16.89 -3.94
N GLY A 318 0.13 17.40 -3.27
CA GLY A 318 -0.77 18.38 -3.82
C GLY A 318 -2.11 17.79 -4.24
N THR A 319 -2.54 18.05 -5.49
CA THR A 319 -3.83 17.60 -6.02
C THR A 319 -3.63 16.47 -7.02
N PHE A 320 -4.43 15.41 -6.92
CA PHE A 320 -4.46 14.35 -7.93
C PHE A 320 -4.89 14.89 -9.29
N GLN A 321 -4.18 14.48 -10.33
CA GLN A 321 -4.43 14.86 -11.72
C GLN A 321 -4.97 13.69 -12.55
N GLY A 322 -4.66 12.45 -12.12
CA GLY A 322 -5.08 11.23 -12.78
C GLY A 322 -6.56 10.90 -12.63
N GLU A 323 -6.96 9.80 -13.20
CA GLU A 323 -8.33 9.33 -13.20
C GLU A 323 -8.54 8.12 -12.27
N SER A 324 -7.50 7.34 -12.00
CA SER A 324 -7.61 6.08 -11.24
C SER A 324 -7.94 6.31 -9.76
N TRP A 325 -7.49 7.39 -9.15
CA TRP A 325 -7.67 7.63 -7.72
C TRP A 325 -9.15 7.60 -7.26
N LYS A 326 -10.09 8.10 -8.09
CA LYS A 326 -11.54 8.04 -7.81
C LYS A 326 -12.05 6.60 -7.81
N ARG A 327 -11.58 5.81 -8.79
CA ARG A 327 -11.92 4.39 -8.96
C ARG A 327 -11.36 3.55 -7.84
N ILE A 328 -10.18 3.91 -7.36
CA ILE A 328 -9.54 3.26 -6.19
C ILE A 328 -10.30 3.60 -4.90
N GLY A 329 -10.75 4.84 -4.73
CA GLY A 329 -11.66 5.21 -3.65
C GLY A 329 -12.99 4.44 -3.68
N PHE A 330 -13.53 4.18 -4.87
CA PHE A 330 -14.70 3.30 -5.05
C PHE A 330 -14.36 1.84 -4.72
N THR A 331 -13.18 1.36 -5.13
CA THR A 331 -12.68 0.02 -4.78
C THR A 331 -12.62 -0.16 -3.26
N ARG A 332 -12.18 0.84 -2.50
CA ARG A 332 -12.20 0.78 -1.04
C ARG A 332 -13.60 0.53 -0.48
N GLN A 333 -14.64 1.16 -1.02
CA GLN A 333 -16.02 0.92 -0.58
C GLN A 333 -16.44 -0.54 -0.81
N ILE A 334 -15.98 -1.14 -1.91
CA ILE A 334 -16.23 -2.55 -2.21
C ILE A 334 -15.51 -3.45 -1.19
N LEU A 335 -14.25 -3.15 -0.87
CA LEU A 335 -13.45 -3.92 0.10
C LEU A 335 -14.01 -3.80 1.52
N ASP A 336 -14.39 -2.60 1.95
CA ASP A 336 -14.94 -2.35 3.29
C ASP A 336 -16.30 -3.07 3.50
N ALA A 337 -17.02 -3.36 2.42
CA ALA A 337 -18.28 -4.11 2.45
C ALA A 337 -18.10 -5.64 2.43
N LEU A 338 -16.89 -6.16 2.29
CA LEU A 338 -16.63 -7.61 2.29
C LEU A 338 -16.89 -8.20 3.67
N PRO A 339 -17.53 -9.38 3.76
CA PRO A 339 -17.69 -10.08 5.04
C PRO A 339 -16.38 -10.59 5.62
N ASN A 340 -15.42 -10.94 4.79
CA ASN A 340 -14.05 -11.36 5.14
C ASN A 340 -13.06 -10.93 4.04
N PRO A 341 -11.75 -10.96 4.30
CA PRO A 341 -10.75 -10.74 3.26
C PRO A 341 -10.87 -11.71 2.09
N LEU A 342 -10.46 -11.25 0.91
CA LEU A 342 -10.47 -12.06 -0.31
C LEU A 342 -9.44 -13.19 -0.26
N HIS A 343 -9.86 -14.37 -0.67
CA HIS A 343 -9.02 -15.53 -0.87
C HIS A 343 -9.30 -16.14 -2.25
N LEU A 344 -8.25 -16.34 -3.03
CA LEU A 344 -8.37 -16.99 -4.33
C LEU A 344 -8.96 -18.39 -4.15
N CYS A 345 -9.97 -18.72 -4.95
CA CYS A 345 -10.49 -20.06 -5.00
C CYS A 345 -9.46 -21.00 -5.64
N ASP A 346 -9.34 -22.20 -5.08
CA ASP A 346 -8.46 -23.24 -5.57
C ASP A 346 -9.08 -23.91 -6.82
N SER A 347 -9.08 -23.15 -7.92
CA SER A 347 -9.58 -23.61 -9.21
C SER A 347 -8.55 -23.29 -10.29
N SER A 348 -8.11 -24.32 -10.99
CA SER A 348 -7.18 -24.18 -12.12
C SER A 348 -7.82 -23.60 -13.38
N TRP A 349 -9.15 -23.51 -13.42
CA TRP A 349 -9.91 -23.18 -14.63
C TRP A 349 -10.47 -21.75 -14.64
N ASP A 350 -10.60 -21.15 -13.48
CA ASP A 350 -11.09 -19.77 -13.35
C ASP A 350 -10.23 -18.99 -12.36
N PRO A 351 -9.12 -18.48 -12.86
CA PRO A 351 -8.08 -17.87 -12.03
C PRO A 351 -8.48 -16.57 -11.35
N TYR A 352 -9.57 -15.95 -11.74
CA TYR A 352 -10.00 -14.65 -11.21
C TYR A 352 -11.10 -14.75 -10.15
N THR A 353 -11.46 -15.95 -9.75
CA THR A 353 -12.52 -16.18 -8.75
C THR A 353 -11.93 -16.23 -7.35
N SER A 354 -12.45 -15.39 -6.47
CA SER A 354 -12.13 -15.38 -5.05
C SER A 354 -13.37 -15.46 -4.19
N THR A 355 -13.17 -15.87 -2.95
CA THR A 355 -14.21 -15.89 -1.92
C THR A 355 -13.86 -14.94 -0.79
N ALA A 356 -14.88 -14.31 -0.20
CA ALA A 356 -14.77 -13.49 0.99
C ALA A 356 -15.64 -14.00 2.15
N GLY A 357 -16.17 -15.21 2.03
CA GLY A 357 -17.04 -15.85 3.01
C GLY A 357 -17.60 -17.16 2.50
N GLU A 358 -18.30 -17.89 3.35
CA GLU A 358 -19.11 -19.01 2.90
C GLU A 358 -20.17 -18.46 1.94
N ASN A 359 -20.24 -19.03 0.74
CA ASN A 359 -21.19 -18.62 -0.30
C ASN A 359 -21.13 -17.12 -0.70
N TYR A 360 -19.94 -16.53 -0.62
CA TYR A 360 -19.66 -15.18 -1.10
C TYR A 360 -18.50 -15.21 -2.09
N TYR A 361 -18.76 -14.91 -3.36
CA TYR A 361 -17.77 -14.99 -4.42
C TYR A 361 -17.58 -13.67 -5.15
N MET A 362 -16.39 -13.43 -5.65
CA MET A 362 -16.05 -12.32 -6.53
C MET A 362 -15.28 -12.85 -7.74
N ILE A 363 -15.66 -12.39 -8.94
CA ILE A 363 -15.01 -12.75 -10.20
C ILE A 363 -14.62 -11.47 -10.93
N TYR A 364 -13.33 -11.25 -11.14
CA TYR A 364 -12.86 -10.10 -11.90
C TYR A 364 -12.58 -10.48 -13.36
N LEU A 365 -13.33 -9.87 -14.29
CA LEU A 365 -13.24 -10.16 -15.73
C LEU A 365 -12.10 -9.40 -16.42
N GLY A 366 -11.50 -8.42 -15.75
CA GLY A 366 -10.34 -7.69 -16.24
C GLY A 366 -10.60 -6.97 -17.57
N LYS A 367 -9.71 -7.15 -18.53
CA LYS A 367 -9.79 -6.51 -19.85
C LYS A 367 -10.75 -7.23 -20.81
N GLU A 368 -11.29 -8.38 -20.43
CA GLU A 368 -12.21 -9.12 -21.30
C GLU A 368 -13.54 -8.40 -21.46
N ILE A 369 -14.00 -8.32 -22.70
CA ILE A 369 -15.33 -7.82 -23.04
C ILE A 369 -16.18 -9.03 -23.42
N LYS A 370 -17.09 -9.39 -22.51
CA LYS A 370 -18.03 -10.51 -22.70
C LYS A 370 -19.46 -9.97 -22.77
N PRO A 371 -20.32 -10.48 -23.66
CA PRO A 371 -21.71 -10.09 -23.69
C PRO A 371 -22.53 -10.66 -22.53
N GLU A 372 -22.06 -11.78 -21.97
CA GLU A 372 -22.74 -12.51 -20.91
C GLU A 372 -21.75 -13.36 -20.09
N TRP A 373 -22.14 -13.70 -18.88
CA TRP A 373 -21.49 -14.68 -18.03
C TRP A 373 -22.50 -15.78 -17.68
N ALA A 374 -22.16 -17.04 -17.94
CA ALA A 374 -22.94 -18.18 -17.47
C ALA A 374 -22.66 -18.43 -16.01
N PHE A 375 -23.70 -18.66 -15.20
CA PHE A 375 -23.51 -18.92 -13.76
C PHE A 375 -22.71 -20.21 -13.55
N ASP A 376 -21.54 -20.07 -12.99
CA ASP A 376 -20.56 -21.14 -12.84
C ASP A 376 -19.62 -20.80 -11.66
N LEU A 377 -19.63 -21.61 -10.59
CA LEU A 377 -18.82 -21.38 -9.39
C LEU A 377 -17.98 -22.62 -9.01
N PRO A 378 -16.78 -22.42 -8.46
CA PRO A 378 -15.97 -23.52 -7.93
C PRO A 378 -16.60 -24.10 -6.66
N VAL A 379 -16.54 -25.43 -6.54
CA VAL A 379 -17.07 -26.16 -5.37
C VAL A 379 -16.16 -26.06 -4.18
N LYS A 380 -14.83 -25.99 -4.43
CA LYS A 380 -13.80 -26.02 -3.38
C LYS A 380 -13.15 -24.66 -3.22
N ASN A 381 -12.88 -24.33 -1.97
CA ASN A 381 -11.88 -23.36 -1.60
C ASN A 381 -11.21 -23.82 -0.29
N ALA A 382 -10.03 -23.32 0.01
CA ALA A 382 -9.25 -23.77 1.16
C ALA A 382 -9.79 -23.28 2.52
N PHE A 383 -10.72 -22.31 2.51
CA PHE A 383 -11.09 -21.55 3.72
C PHE A 383 -12.53 -21.81 4.19
N TYR A 384 -13.41 -22.32 3.31
CA TYR A 384 -14.84 -22.48 3.60
C TYR A 384 -15.33 -23.87 3.19
N PRO A 385 -16.49 -24.31 3.71
CA PRO A 385 -17.11 -25.57 3.32
C PRO A 385 -17.33 -25.65 1.80
N ARG A 386 -17.42 -26.87 1.29
CA ARG A 386 -17.73 -27.10 -0.12
C ARG A 386 -19.13 -26.57 -0.43
N LEU A 387 -19.22 -25.83 -1.54
CA LEU A 387 -20.52 -25.37 -2.06
C LEU A 387 -21.43 -26.56 -2.38
N LYS A 388 -22.69 -26.48 -1.91
CA LYS A 388 -23.69 -27.53 -2.00
C LYS A 388 -24.68 -27.25 -3.13
N GLU A 389 -25.44 -28.28 -3.49
CA GLU A 389 -26.63 -28.15 -4.32
C GLU A 389 -27.73 -27.37 -3.58
N GLY A 390 -28.55 -26.62 -4.35
CA GLY A 390 -29.73 -25.93 -3.85
C GLY A 390 -29.45 -24.58 -3.18
N VAL A 391 -28.20 -24.12 -3.15
CA VAL A 391 -27.87 -22.78 -2.64
C VAL A 391 -28.30 -21.73 -3.65
N ARG A 392 -28.97 -20.69 -3.16
CA ARG A 392 -29.53 -19.61 -3.99
C ARG A 392 -28.62 -18.39 -3.95
N PHE A 393 -28.35 -17.81 -5.12
CA PHE A 393 -27.45 -16.67 -5.27
C PHE A 393 -28.09 -15.51 -6.03
N LYS A 394 -27.82 -14.31 -5.58
CA LYS A 394 -27.94 -13.10 -6.39
C LYS A 394 -26.59 -12.70 -6.95
N VAL A 395 -26.61 -11.98 -8.06
CA VAL A 395 -25.41 -11.48 -8.74
C VAL A 395 -25.52 -9.98 -8.94
N GLU A 396 -24.47 -9.27 -8.57
CA GLU A 396 -24.28 -7.87 -8.89
C GLU A 396 -23.15 -7.72 -9.90
N VAL A 397 -23.39 -6.90 -10.92
CA VAL A 397 -22.39 -6.49 -11.90
C VAL A 397 -21.83 -5.14 -11.48
N ILE A 398 -20.55 -5.10 -11.17
CA ILE A 398 -19.83 -3.92 -10.75
C ILE A 398 -18.93 -3.48 -11.90
N ASP A 399 -19.18 -2.30 -12.43
CA ASP A 399 -18.27 -1.65 -13.38
C ASP A 399 -17.25 -0.83 -12.58
N THR A 400 -16.05 -1.35 -12.46
CA THR A 400 -15.02 -0.73 -11.60
C THR A 400 -14.48 0.57 -12.21
N TRP A 401 -14.58 0.74 -13.53
CA TRP A 401 -14.16 1.97 -14.19
C TRP A 401 -15.23 3.06 -14.11
N ASN A 402 -16.49 2.72 -14.41
CA ASN A 402 -17.60 3.68 -14.34
C ASN A 402 -18.18 3.84 -12.93
N MET A 403 -17.67 3.07 -11.96
CA MET A 403 -18.06 3.13 -10.54
C MET A 403 -19.56 2.87 -10.33
N THR A 404 -20.12 1.88 -11.00
CA THR A 404 -21.53 1.51 -10.86
C THR A 404 -21.69 0.09 -10.33
N ILE A 405 -22.79 -0.15 -9.62
CA ILE A 405 -23.20 -1.46 -9.13
C ILE A 405 -24.65 -1.68 -9.58
N ALA A 406 -24.89 -2.76 -10.31
CA ALA A 406 -26.20 -3.14 -10.78
C ALA A 406 -26.51 -4.59 -10.37
N GLU A 407 -27.61 -4.79 -9.64
CA GLU A 407 -28.08 -6.13 -9.29
C GLU A 407 -28.79 -6.76 -10.49
N TRP A 408 -28.43 -8.01 -10.80
CA TRP A 408 -29.09 -8.79 -11.81
C TRP A 408 -30.43 -9.32 -11.26
N PRO A 409 -31.56 -9.19 -12.00
CA PRO A 409 -32.91 -9.45 -11.43
C PRO A 409 -33.24 -10.94 -11.28
N VAL A 410 -32.35 -11.86 -11.64
CA VAL A 410 -32.55 -13.30 -11.58
C VAL A 410 -31.74 -13.89 -10.43
N VAL A 411 -32.39 -14.70 -9.61
CA VAL A 411 -31.74 -15.52 -8.59
C VAL A 411 -31.36 -16.86 -9.21
N PHE A 412 -30.12 -17.30 -9.00
CA PHE A 412 -29.58 -18.56 -9.47
C PHE A 412 -29.64 -19.61 -8.36
N GLU A 413 -29.84 -20.85 -8.72
CA GLU A 413 -29.83 -21.97 -7.76
C GLU A 413 -28.86 -23.05 -8.23
N THR A 414 -27.94 -23.47 -7.35
CA THR A 414 -26.86 -24.39 -7.69
C THR A 414 -27.35 -25.80 -7.98
N THR A 415 -26.76 -26.42 -9.02
CA THR A 415 -26.90 -27.85 -9.29
C THR A 415 -26.10 -28.70 -8.30
N ALA A 416 -26.31 -30.02 -8.33
CA ALA A 416 -25.33 -30.95 -7.82
C ALA A 416 -23.95 -30.70 -8.48
N PRO A 417 -22.85 -30.86 -7.72
CA PRO A 417 -21.51 -30.64 -8.27
C PRO A 417 -21.21 -31.57 -9.45
N VAL A 418 -20.73 -30.96 -10.53
CA VAL A 418 -20.19 -31.69 -11.68
C VAL A 418 -18.67 -31.48 -11.69
N LYS A 419 -17.90 -32.50 -11.36
CA LYS A 419 -16.45 -32.42 -11.10
C LYS A 419 -16.20 -31.48 -9.91
N ASP A 420 -15.62 -30.32 -10.16
CA ASP A 420 -15.23 -29.29 -9.18
C ASP A 420 -16.05 -28.00 -9.28
N ARG A 421 -17.18 -28.03 -10.03
CA ARG A 421 -18.03 -26.86 -10.27
C ARG A 421 -19.50 -27.14 -10.04
N VAL A 422 -20.24 -26.08 -9.73
CA VAL A 422 -21.70 -26.01 -9.74
C VAL A 422 -22.18 -25.01 -10.78
N TYR A 423 -23.33 -25.26 -11.34
CA TYR A 423 -23.98 -24.42 -12.36
C TYR A 423 -25.38 -23.99 -11.88
N ASP A 424 -26.00 -23.07 -12.56
CA ASP A 424 -27.42 -22.79 -12.30
C ASP A 424 -28.31 -23.93 -12.84
N LYS A 425 -29.31 -24.36 -12.07
CA LYS A 425 -30.30 -25.39 -12.45
C LYS A 425 -31.02 -25.07 -13.76
N ASN A 426 -31.23 -23.78 -14.04
CA ASN A 426 -31.93 -23.29 -15.23
C ASN A 426 -30.95 -22.84 -16.33
N GLN A 427 -29.64 -23.11 -16.19
CA GLN A 427 -28.59 -22.66 -17.12
C GLN A 427 -28.61 -21.14 -17.35
N GLY A 428 -28.92 -20.41 -16.28
CA GLY A 428 -29.07 -18.97 -16.30
C GLY A 428 -27.79 -18.22 -16.62
N ARG A 429 -27.95 -17.05 -17.20
CA ARG A 429 -26.86 -16.17 -17.62
C ARG A 429 -27.11 -14.75 -17.16
N VAL A 430 -26.04 -14.03 -16.86
CA VAL A 430 -26.03 -12.59 -16.59
C VAL A 430 -25.61 -11.87 -17.87
N ARG A 431 -26.43 -10.95 -18.36
CA ARG A 431 -26.00 -10.03 -19.42
C ARG A 431 -25.02 -9.03 -18.84
N LEU A 432 -23.95 -8.80 -19.56
CA LEU A 432 -22.89 -7.89 -19.17
C LEU A 432 -22.92 -6.63 -20.05
N PRO A 433 -22.57 -5.46 -19.52
CA PRO A 433 -22.21 -4.31 -20.31
C PRO A 433 -21.09 -4.70 -21.29
N ALA A 434 -21.12 -4.18 -22.51
CA ALA A 434 -20.04 -4.40 -23.48
C ALA A 434 -18.83 -3.50 -23.15
N SER A 435 -18.31 -3.63 -21.92
CA SER A 435 -17.19 -2.87 -21.38
C SER A 435 -16.21 -3.79 -20.65
N PRO A 436 -14.91 -3.44 -20.59
CA PRO A 436 -13.94 -4.13 -19.76
C PRO A 436 -14.03 -3.72 -18.28
N TYR A 437 -13.21 -4.33 -17.44
CA TYR A 437 -13.02 -4.02 -16.02
C TYR A 437 -14.24 -4.29 -15.14
N LEU A 438 -15.04 -5.29 -15.53
CA LEU A 438 -16.19 -5.73 -14.75
C LEU A 438 -15.78 -6.68 -13.65
N LEU A 439 -16.49 -6.58 -12.53
CA LEU A 439 -16.40 -7.44 -11.38
C LEU A 439 -17.79 -7.98 -11.06
N LEU A 440 -17.90 -9.28 -10.88
CA LEU A 440 -19.14 -9.91 -10.42
C LEU A 440 -19.05 -10.15 -8.92
N ARG A 441 -20.07 -9.76 -8.18
CA ARG A 441 -20.24 -10.11 -6.77
C ARG A 441 -21.44 -11.03 -6.65
N ILE A 442 -21.19 -12.24 -6.16
CA ILE A 442 -22.16 -13.32 -6.08
C ILE A 442 -22.36 -13.67 -4.61
N THR A 443 -23.57 -13.48 -4.10
CA THR A 443 -23.89 -13.63 -2.68
C THR A 443 -25.12 -14.50 -2.49
N GLU A 444 -25.07 -15.34 -1.45
CA GLU A 444 -26.23 -16.15 -1.04
C GLU A 444 -27.41 -15.25 -0.67
N VAL A 445 -28.59 -15.72 -1.03
CA VAL A 445 -29.86 -15.15 -0.59
C VAL A 445 -30.64 -16.19 0.19
N GLU A 446 -31.27 -15.76 1.28
CA GLU A 446 -32.12 -16.60 2.12
C GLU A 446 -33.35 -17.15 1.38
#